data_8e344c2fed24a9b15cb54b79d3052437
#
_entry.id   8e344c2fed24a9b15cb54b79d3052437
#
_cell.length_a   1.000
_cell.length_b   1.000
_cell.length_c   1.000
_cell.angle_alpha   90.00
_cell.angle_beta   90.00
_cell.angle_gamma   90.00
#
_symmetry.space_group_name_H-M   'P 1'
#
loop_
_entity.id
_entity.type
_entity.pdbx_description
1 polymer ?
#
loop_
_entity_poly.entity_id
_entity_poly.type
_entity_poly.pdbx_seq_one_letter_code
_entity_poly.pdbx_strand_id
1 'polypeptide(L)'
;EACLVGSEMCIRDRCVIPKLLSRNKDENTLVHRTVRTHGMGESFLAEIIKDWEDNLSADEIKLAYLPSPGIVKLRLSLVGKDGKKIVDTLNKHIDLLYEIIPDQVYGYEDDTMEGVVGDLLTAQNASISTAESCTGGAVAKMITSVSGSSNYFEGSVICYSNICKINQLHVQESALHGYGAVSQEVVEQMAIGVKRKLNTDYGLATSGIAGPTGGTAEKPVGTIWLSLIHISEPTRHAS
;
A
#
# COMPACT_ATOMS: atom_id res chain seq x y z
N GLU A 1 42.28 -9.37 7.59
CA GLU A 1 41.25 -9.42 6.50
C GLU A 1 39.88 -9.26 7.09
N ALA A 2 39.58 -8.07 7.46
CA ALA A 2 38.23 -7.81 7.97
C ALA A 2 37.74 -6.46 7.45
N CYS A 3 36.82 -6.53 6.53
CA CYS A 3 35.69 -5.62 6.49
C CYS A 3 35.91 -4.24 5.87
N LEU A 4 35.93 -4.18 4.56
CA LEU A 4 35.77 -2.93 3.82
C LEU A 4 34.32 -2.38 3.92
N VAL A 5 33.32 -3.22 4.22
CA VAL A 5 31.93 -2.80 4.46
C VAL A 5 31.69 -2.38 5.92
N GLY A 6 32.54 -2.81 6.85
CA GLY A 6 32.45 -2.44 8.27
C GLY A 6 33.13 -1.13 8.64
N SER A 7 34.00 -0.55 7.78
CA SER A 7 34.79 0.61 8.15
C SER A 7 33.99 1.89 8.27
N GLU A 8 33.03 2.14 7.38
CA GLU A 8 32.20 3.36 7.42
C GLU A 8 31.19 3.34 8.57
N MET A 9 30.51 2.23 8.79
CA MET A 9 29.63 2.06 9.96
C MET A 9 30.43 2.12 11.26
N CYS A 10 31.64 1.51 11.29
CA CYS A 10 32.48 1.52 12.46
C CYS A 10 33.04 2.91 12.79
N ILE A 11 33.40 3.72 11.80
CA ILE A 11 33.80 5.12 11.97
C ILE A 11 32.61 5.98 12.44
N ARG A 12 31.46 5.82 11.83
CA ARG A 12 30.23 6.52 12.24
C ARG A 12 29.91 6.21 13.71
N ASP A 13 29.80 4.95 14.06
CA ASP A 13 29.29 4.53 15.37
C ASP A 13 30.33 4.67 16.50
N ARG A 14 31.62 4.50 16.22
CA ARG A 14 32.67 4.59 17.23
C ARG A 14 33.32 5.98 17.37
N CYS A 15 33.35 6.78 16.31
CA CYS A 15 34.05 8.05 16.31
C CYS A 15 33.11 9.24 16.12
N VAL A 16 32.16 9.20 15.19
CA VAL A 16 31.31 10.34 14.85
C VAL A 16 30.17 10.49 15.85
N ILE A 17 29.42 9.42 16.11
CA ILE A 17 28.28 9.48 17.03
C ILE A 17 28.69 9.85 18.45
N PRO A 18 29.72 9.25 19.08
CA PRO A 18 30.15 9.67 20.40
C PRO A 18 30.64 11.13 20.47
N LYS A 19 31.31 11.60 19.40
CA LYS A 19 31.72 13.01 19.30
C LYS A 19 30.55 13.96 19.17
N LEU A 20 29.51 13.59 18.42
CA LEU A 20 28.28 14.39 18.30
C LEU A 20 27.51 14.39 19.62
N LEU A 21 27.36 13.23 20.28
CA LEU A 21 26.71 13.11 21.57
C LEU A 21 27.43 13.89 22.67
N SER A 22 28.78 13.90 22.66
CA SER A 22 29.58 14.68 23.63
C SER A 22 29.49 16.20 23.43
N ARG A 23 29.17 16.66 22.22
CA ARG A 23 28.95 18.07 21.89
C ARG A 23 27.51 18.51 22.11
N ASN A 24 26.57 17.58 22.00
CA ASN A 24 25.16 17.85 22.22
C ASN A 24 24.86 17.72 23.72
N LYS A 25 25.02 18.81 24.44
CA LYS A 25 24.70 18.91 25.88
C LYS A 25 23.22 19.20 26.11
N ASP A 26 22.44 19.34 25.04
CA ASP A 26 21.00 19.57 25.13
C ASP A 26 20.32 18.28 25.59
N GLU A 27 19.66 18.34 26.74
CA GLU A 27 18.83 17.27 27.30
C GLU A 27 17.54 17.05 26.46
N ASN A 28 17.40 17.74 25.32
CA ASN A 28 16.22 17.67 24.48
C ASN A 28 16.23 16.42 23.60
N THR A 29 15.14 15.71 23.64
CA THR A 29 14.84 14.57 22.75
C THR A 29 13.96 15.05 21.61
N LEU A 30 14.33 14.70 20.37
CA LEU A 30 13.50 14.86 19.18
C LEU A 30 12.80 13.54 18.92
N VAL A 31 11.48 13.57 18.83
CA VAL A 31 10.67 12.39 18.44
C VAL A 31 9.92 12.71 17.15
N HIS A 32 9.90 11.74 16.26
CA HIS A 32 9.08 11.74 15.06
C HIS A 32 8.00 10.66 15.16
N ARG A 33 6.82 10.96 14.66
CA ARG A 33 5.76 10.00 14.40
C ARG A 33 5.26 10.22 12.97
N THR A 34 5.09 9.14 12.25
CA THR A 34 4.69 9.17 10.85
C THR A 34 3.35 8.48 10.67
N VAL A 35 2.40 9.18 10.05
CA VAL A 35 1.12 8.61 9.62
C VAL A 35 1.19 8.41 8.11
N ARG A 36 0.76 7.25 7.65
CA ARG A 36 0.75 6.89 6.23
C ARG A 36 -0.66 6.94 5.68
N THR A 37 -0.84 7.74 4.63
CA THR A 37 -2.14 7.91 3.98
C THR A 37 -2.08 7.48 2.52
N HIS A 38 -3.24 7.11 1.97
CA HIS A 38 -3.39 6.74 0.57
C HIS A 38 -4.64 7.39 -0.05
N GLY A 39 -4.75 7.32 -1.38
CA GLY A 39 -5.95 7.69 -2.12
C GLY A 39 -6.17 9.18 -2.32
N MET A 40 -5.34 10.05 -1.72
CA MET A 40 -5.42 11.50 -1.87
C MET A 40 -4.08 12.11 -2.27
N GLY A 41 -4.13 13.15 -3.11
CA GLY A 41 -2.98 14.00 -3.39
C GLY A 41 -2.71 14.97 -2.24
N GLU A 42 -1.45 15.42 -2.11
CA GLU A 42 -0.99 16.30 -1.02
C GLU A 42 -1.86 17.55 -0.84
N SER A 43 -2.16 18.26 -1.92
CA SER A 43 -2.92 19.53 -1.85
C SER A 43 -4.33 19.32 -1.31
N PHE A 44 -4.99 18.23 -1.72
CA PHE A 44 -6.33 17.91 -1.28
C PHE A 44 -6.36 17.43 0.17
N LEU A 45 -5.35 16.63 0.54
CA LEU A 45 -5.16 16.20 1.93
C LEU A 45 -4.93 17.39 2.86
N ALA A 46 -4.04 18.34 2.47
CA ALA A 46 -3.76 19.54 3.24
C ALA A 46 -4.98 20.44 3.44
N GLU A 47 -5.87 20.52 2.43
CA GLU A 47 -7.13 21.26 2.55
C GLU A 47 -8.08 20.64 3.60
N ILE A 48 -8.20 19.31 3.61
CA ILE A 48 -9.08 18.60 4.55
C ILE A 48 -8.59 18.70 5.99
N ILE A 49 -7.28 18.60 6.22
CA ILE A 49 -6.70 18.57 7.57
C ILE A 49 -6.25 19.95 8.07
N LYS A 50 -6.55 21.03 7.33
CA LYS A 50 -6.06 22.37 7.60
C LYS A 50 -6.30 22.83 9.04
N ASP A 51 -7.51 22.71 9.54
CA ASP A 51 -7.87 23.16 10.91
C ASP A 51 -7.11 22.35 11.98
N TRP A 52 -6.86 21.08 11.72
CA TRP A 52 -6.04 20.23 12.57
C TRP A 52 -4.57 20.63 12.51
N GLU A 53 -4.03 20.93 11.31
CA GLU A 53 -2.66 21.39 11.12
C GLU A 53 -2.40 22.72 11.84
N ASP A 54 -3.33 23.68 11.71
CA ASP A 54 -3.23 24.97 12.38
C ASP A 54 -3.14 24.82 13.92
N ASN A 55 -3.82 23.83 14.49
CA ASN A 55 -3.80 23.54 15.93
C ASN A 55 -2.50 22.88 16.43
N LEU A 56 -1.68 22.30 15.54
CA LEU A 56 -0.38 21.70 15.92
C LEU A 56 0.60 22.71 16.50
N SER A 57 0.50 23.97 16.08
CA SER A 57 1.37 25.05 16.52
C SER A 57 1.26 25.34 18.02
N ALA A 58 0.10 25.08 18.64
CA ALA A 58 -0.13 25.28 20.07
C ALA A 58 0.74 24.36 20.94
N ASP A 59 1.06 23.16 20.43
CA ASP A 59 1.91 22.15 21.08
C ASP A 59 3.34 22.11 20.47
N GLU A 60 3.73 23.11 19.67
CA GLU A 60 5.04 23.23 19.00
C GLU A 60 5.37 22.04 18.08
N ILE A 61 4.36 21.34 17.59
CA ILE A 61 4.53 20.23 16.67
C ILE A 61 4.77 20.74 15.25
N LYS A 62 5.81 20.21 14.60
CA LYS A 62 6.12 20.47 13.19
C LYS A 62 5.57 19.34 12.33
N LEU A 63 4.79 19.70 11.32
CA LEU A 63 4.29 18.77 10.30
C LEU A 63 5.16 18.86 9.04
N ALA A 64 5.41 17.72 8.43
CA ALA A 64 6.02 17.61 7.10
C ALA A 64 5.22 16.64 6.24
N TYR A 65 4.88 17.08 5.02
CA TYR A 65 4.31 16.23 3.98
C TYR A 65 5.44 15.59 3.19
N LEU A 66 5.38 14.28 3.03
CA LEU A 66 6.38 13.48 2.33
C LEU A 66 5.66 12.68 1.23
N PRO A 67 5.38 13.29 0.07
CA PRO A 67 4.64 12.65 -1.00
C PRO A 67 5.48 11.59 -1.73
N SER A 68 4.79 10.54 -2.16
CA SER A 68 5.25 9.54 -3.10
C SER A 68 4.07 9.08 -3.96
N PRO A 69 4.28 8.41 -5.10
CA PRO A 69 3.18 8.02 -5.97
C PRO A 69 2.07 7.27 -5.24
N GLY A 70 0.87 7.86 -5.17
CA GLY A 70 -0.31 7.29 -4.52
C GLY A 70 -0.34 7.32 -2.98
N ILE A 71 0.71 7.84 -2.34
CA ILE A 71 0.87 7.84 -0.88
C ILE A 71 1.38 9.22 -0.43
N VAL A 72 0.82 9.75 0.66
CA VAL A 72 1.37 10.89 1.38
C VAL A 72 1.66 10.46 2.81
N LYS A 73 2.91 10.69 3.26
CA LYS A 73 3.27 10.45 4.65
C LYS A 73 3.23 11.78 5.39
N LEU A 74 2.53 11.83 6.51
CA LEU A 74 2.47 12.97 7.41
C LEU A 74 3.41 12.72 8.58
N ARG A 75 4.52 13.45 8.66
CA ARG A 75 5.49 13.31 9.74
C ARG A 75 5.34 14.43 10.75
N LEU A 76 4.89 14.09 11.93
CA LEU A 76 4.83 14.97 13.09
C LEU A 76 6.17 14.91 13.84
N SER A 77 6.69 16.05 14.24
CA SER A 77 7.98 16.16 14.94
C SER A 77 7.84 17.08 16.13
N LEU A 78 8.28 16.63 17.30
CA LEU A 78 8.25 17.42 18.53
C LEU A 78 9.58 17.26 19.27
N VAL A 79 10.06 18.36 19.84
CA VAL A 79 11.30 18.43 20.64
C VAL A 79 10.95 18.76 22.07
N GLY A 80 11.54 18.09 23.03
CA GLY A 80 11.37 18.39 24.45
C GLY A 80 12.26 17.53 25.34
N LYS A 81 12.16 17.73 26.65
CA LYS A 81 12.99 17.01 27.63
C LYS A 81 12.41 15.65 28.05
N ASP A 82 11.09 15.57 28.09
CA ASP A 82 10.38 14.36 28.52
C ASP A 82 9.89 13.57 27.29
N GLY A 83 10.63 12.55 26.90
CA GLY A 83 10.32 11.71 25.75
C GLY A 83 8.94 11.04 25.85
N LYS A 84 8.49 10.65 27.06
CA LYS A 84 7.17 10.05 27.23
C LYS A 84 6.06 11.05 26.97
N LYS A 85 6.16 12.25 27.56
CA LYS A 85 5.20 13.32 27.32
C LYS A 85 5.12 13.71 25.84
N ILE A 86 6.27 13.73 25.15
CA ILE A 86 6.32 14.02 23.70
C ILE A 86 5.53 12.97 22.93
N VAL A 87 5.77 11.68 23.20
CA VAL A 87 5.06 10.57 22.53
C VAL A 87 3.56 10.65 22.79
N ASP A 88 3.13 10.87 24.04
CA ASP A 88 1.73 10.99 24.41
C ASP A 88 1.06 12.18 23.68
N THR A 89 1.76 13.32 23.58
CA THR A 89 1.25 14.49 22.85
C THR A 89 1.10 14.19 21.35
N LEU A 90 2.12 13.59 20.73
CA LEU A 90 2.05 13.22 19.31
C LEU A 90 0.92 12.22 19.03
N ASN A 91 0.77 11.20 19.86
CA ASN A 91 -0.29 10.20 19.71
C ASN A 91 -1.68 10.84 19.81
N LYS A 92 -1.91 11.76 20.74
CA LYS A 92 -3.17 12.51 20.84
C LYS A 92 -3.54 13.21 19.53
N HIS A 93 -2.57 13.87 18.88
CA HIS A 93 -2.82 14.53 17.61
C HIS A 93 -3.03 13.53 16.47
N ILE A 94 -2.38 12.37 16.51
CA ILE A 94 -2.59 11.28 15.54
C ILE A 94 -4.01 10.71 15.68
N ASP A 95 -4.49 10.51 16.91
CA ASP A 95 -5.86 10.04 17.14
C ASP A 95 -6.89 11.03 16.60
N LEU A 96 -6.69 12.35 16.83
CA LEU A 96 -7.53 13.39 16.24
C LEU A 96 -7.48 13.41 14.71
N LEU A 97 -6.31 13.20 14.11
CA LEU A 97 -6.16 13.11 12.66
C LEU A 97 -6.95 11.91 12.12
N TYR A 98 -6.87 10.76 12.81
CA TYR A 98 -7.59 9.55 12.42
C TYR A 98 -9.12 9.76 12.43
N GLU A 99 -9.66 10.58 13.33
CA GLU A 99 -11.09 10.93 13.34
C GLU A 99 -11.50 11.74 12.10
N ILE A 100 -10.57 12.52 11.51
CA ILE A 100 -10.84 13.38 10.34
C ILE A 100 -10.73 12.57 9.03
N ILE A 101 -9.72 11.70 8.92
CA ILE A 101 -9.41 10.95 7.69
C ILE A 101 -9.27 9.44 7.94
N PRO A 102 -10.27 8.76 8.55
CA PRO A 102 -10.17 7.35 8.93
C PRO A 102 -9.95 6.42 7.74
N ASP A 103 -10.56 6.71 6.59
CA ASP A 103 -10.48 5.89 5.39
C ASP A 103 -9.16 6.04 4.63
N GLN A 104 -8.40 7.10 4.90
CA GLN A 104 -7.14 7.39 4.21
C GLN A 104 -5.92 6.87 4.97
N VAL A 105 -6.00 6.76 6.29
CA VAL A 105 -4.90 6.23 7.10
C VAL A 105 -4.86 4.72 6.99
N TYR A 106 -3.75 4.19 6.46
CA TYR A 106 -3.56 2.74 6.36
C TYR A 106 -2.48 2.19 7.28
N GLY A 107 -1.64 3.04 7.86
CA GLY A 107 -0.56 2.58 8.72
C GLY A 107 0.25 3.73 9.34
N TYR A 108 1.25 3.34 10.10
CA TYR A 108 2.10 4.24 10.85
C TYR A 108 3.58 3.87 10.63
N GLU A 109 4.47 4.78 10.96
CA GLU A 109 5.94 4.61 10.89
C GLU A 109 6.43 3.94 9.59
N ASP A 110 6.91 2.71 9.68
CA ASP A 110 7.47 1.94 8.56
C ASP A 110 6.49 0.93 7.96
N ASP A 111 5.20 0.97 8.34
CA ASP A 111 4.19 0.11 7.78
C ASP A 111 4.14 0.24 6.25
N THR A 112 4.04 -0.86 5.56
CA THR A 112 3.81 -0.89 4.11
C THR A 112 2.39 -1.35 3.81
N MET A 113 1.83 -0.94 2.67
CA MET A 113 0.46 -1.33 2.29
C MET A 113 0.32 -2.86 2.22
N GLU A 114 1.31 -3.52 1.61
CA GLU A 114 1.36 -4.98 1.52
C GLU A 114 1.51 -5.66 2.88
N GLY A 115 2.23 -5.05 3.82
CA GLY A 115 2.36 -5.52 5.19
C GLY A 115 1.02 -5.46 5.93
N VAL A 116 0.37 -4.30 5.92
CA VAL A 116 -0.94 -4.10 6.56
C VAL A 116 -2.00 -5.04 5.98
N VAL A 117 -2.03 -5.22 4.65
CA VAL A 117 -2.93 -6.20 4.01
C VAL A 117 -2.63 -7.62 4.50
N GLY A 118 -1.35 -7.99 4.61
CA GLY A 118 -0.92 -9.29 5.13
C GLY A 118 -1.37 -9.53 6.57
N ASP A 119 -1.24 -8.53 7.44
CA ASP A 119 -1.70 -8.60 8.83
C ASP A 119 -3.22 -8.75 8.92
N LEU A 120 -3.98 -8.01 8.11
CA LEU A 120 -5.43 -8.10 8.06
C LEU A 120 -5.91 -9.48 7.58
N LEU A 121 -5.28 -10.03 6.53
CA LEU A 121 -5.60 -11.37 6.03
C LEU A 121 -5.28 -12.44 7.08
N THR A 122 -4.13 -12.33 7.74
CA THR A 122 -3.72 -13.24 8.81
C THR A 122 -4.69 -13.19 9.99
N ALA A 123 -5.10 -11.98 10.41
CA ALA A 123 -6.05 -11.81 11.52
C ALA A 123 -7.42 -12.42 11.21
N GLN A 124 -7.83 -12.41 9.94
CA GLN A 124 -9.08 -13.01 9.47
C GLN A 124 -8.95 -14.50 9.13
N ASN A 125 -7.74 -15.07 9.20
CA ASN A 125 -7.43 -16.41 8.71
C ASN A 125 -7.91 -16.62 7.27
N ALA A 126 -7.71 -15.60 6.44
CA ALA A 126 -8.17 -15.53 5.06
C ALA A 126 -7.00 -15.60 4.07
N SER A 127 -7.25 -16.16 2.90
CA SER A 127 -6.28 -16.33 1.83
C SER A 127 -6.60 -15.47 0.61
N ILE A 128 -5.56 -15.10 -0.14
CA ILE A 128 -5.69 -14.31 -1.36
C ILE A 128 -4.88 -14.91 -2.50
N SER A 129 -5.40 -14.74 -3.72
CA SER A 129 -4.69 -15.01 -4.96
C SER A 129 -4.82 -13.86 -5.94
N THR A 130 -3.88 -13.75 -6.89
CA THR A 130 -3.89 -12.64 -7.86
C THR A 130 -3.92 -13.13 -9.31
N ALA A 131 -4.63 -12.39 -10.17
CA ALA A 131 -4.62 -12.56 -11.62
C ALA A 131 -4.11 -11.27 -12.26
N GLU A 132 -2.94 -11.30 -12.87
CA GLU A 132 -2.28 -10.11 -13.34
C GLU A 132 -2.16 -10.08 -14.87
N SER A 133 -2.49 -8.94 -15.46
CA SER A 133 -2.27 -8.66 -16.88
C SER A 133 -1.25 -7.53 -17.05
N CYS A 134 -1.68 -6.27 -16.99
CA CYS A 134 -0.80 -5.12 -17.19
C CYS A 134 0.29 -4.96 -16.13
N THR A 135 0.09 -5.47 -14.93
CA THR A 135 1.06 -5.40 -13.82
C THR A 135 2.16 -6.46 -13.90
N GLY A 136 1.98 -7.50 -14.73
CA GLY A 136 3.02 -8.47 -15.07
C GLY A 136 3.64 -9.24 -13.91
N GLY A 137 2.96 -9.36 -12.77
CA GLY A 137 3.45 -10.01 -11.55
C GLY A 137 3.93 -9.03 -10.46
N ALA A 138 3.78 -7.71 -10.67
CA ALA A 138 4.22 -6.71 -9.71
C ALA A 138 3.43 -6.79 -8.39
N VAL A 139 2.13 -7.08 -8.44
CA VAL A 139 1.28 -7.23 -7.25
C VAL A 139 1.71 -8.46 -6.44
N ALA A 140 1.91 -9.60 -7.11
CA ALA A 140 2.43 -10.81 -6.46
C ALA A 140 3.81 -10.58 -5.83
N LYS A 141 4.71 -9.84 -6.52
CA LYS A 141 6.02 -9.46 -5.98
C LYS A 141 5.89 -8.61 -4.72
N MET A 142 4.98 -7.65 -4.68
CA MET A 142 4.75 -6.82 -3.49
C MET A 142 4.28 -7.69 -2.31
N ILE A 143 3.27 -8.53 -2.53
CA ILE A 143 2.75 -9.43 -1.49
C ILE A 143 3.86 -10.38 -0.97
N THR A 144 4.61 -10.99 -1.88
CA THR A 144 5.69 -11.94 -1.50
C THR A 144 6.93 -11.28 -0.92
N SER A 145 7.06 -9.96 -0.97
CA SER A 145 8.13 -9.24 -0.26
C SER A 145 7.93 -9.20 1.26
N VAL A 146 6.71 -9.47 1.72
CA VAL A 146 6.38 -9.54 3.15
C VAL A 146 6.77 -10.91 3.69
N SER A 147 7.57 -10.92 4.75
CA SER A 147 7.94 -12.17 5.43
C SER A 147 6.68 -12.84 6.01
N GLY A 148 6.53 -14.15 5.79
CA GLY A 148 5.35 -14.90 6.24
C GLY A 148 4.15 -14.82 5.29
N SER A 149 4.27 -14.19 4.12
CA SER A 149 3.20 -14.10 3.13
C SER A 149 2.62 -15.45 2.69
N SER A 150 3.39 -16.54 2.82
CA SER A 150 2.90 -17.91 2.56
C SER A 150 1.75 -18.35 3.45
N ASN A 151 1.45 -17.63 4.53
CA ASN A 151 0.32 -17.95 5.40
C ASN A 151 -1.03 -17.50 4.82
N TYR A 152 -1.01 -16.58 3.86
CA TYR A 152 -2.23 -16.00 3.28
C TYR A 152 -2.20 -15.86 1.75
N PHE A 153 -1.05 -15.96 1.10
CA PHE A 153 -0.91 -15.82 -0.35
C PHE A 153 -0.66 -17.17 -1.02
N GLU A 154 -1.67 -17.68 -1.76
CA GLU A 154 -1.58 -18.97 -2.44
C GLU A 154 -0.85 -18.91 -3.79
N GLY A 155 -0.85 -17.73 -4.44
CA GLY A 155 -0.16 -17.55 -5.70
C GLY A 155 -0.77 -16.55 -6.65
N SER A 156 -0.19 -16.47 -7.84
CA SER A 156 -0.60 -15.56 -8.91
C SER A 156 -0.66 -16.27 -10.26
N VAL A 157 -1.62 -15.86 -11.09
CA VAL A 157 -1.68 -16.20 -12.51
C VAL A 157 -1.39 -14.97 -13.36
N ILE A 158 -0.23 -14.92 -14.02
CA ILE A 158 0.08 -13.86 -14.98
C ILE A 158 -0.53 -14.24 -16.33
N CYS A 159 -1.68 -13.65 -16.65
CA CYS A 159 -2.43 -13.93 -17.87
C CYS A 159 -2.40 -12.73 -18.82
N TYR A 160 -1.28 -12.54 -19.50
CA TYR A 160 -1.04 -11.39 -20.35
C TYR A 160 -1.84 -11.44 -21.66
N SER A 161 -1.92 -12.61 -22.31
CA SER A 161 -2.70 -12.81 -23.54
C SER A 161 -4.17 -13.18 -23.27
N ASN A 162 -5.06 -12.94 -24.24
CA ASN A 162 -6.46 -13.34 -24.16
C ASN A 162 -6.61 -14.86 -24.07
N ILE A 163 -5.79 -15.62 -24.81
CA ILE A 163 -5.78 -17.09 -24.74
C ILE A 163 -5.43 -17.55 -23.31
N CYS A 164 -4.48 -16.90 -22.67
CA CYS A 164 -4.14 -17.24 -21.28
C CYS A 164 -5.30 -16.93 -20.31
N LYS A 165 -6.01 -15.80 -20.50
CA LYS A 165 -7.20 -15.46 -19.72
C LYS A 165 -8.29 -16.53 -19.84
N ILE A 166 -8.55 -17.01 -21.06
CA ILE A 166 -9.52 -18.07 -21.32
C ILE A 166 -9.07 -19.39 -20.68
N ASN A 167 -7.87 -19.84 -20.99
CA ASN A 167 -7.41 -21.19 -20.61
C ASN A 167 -7.10 -21.31 -19.11
N GLN A 168 -6.60 -20.25 -18.47
CA GLN A 168 -6.18 -20.33 -17.08
C GLN A 168 -7.24 -19.85 -16.09
N LEU A 169 -8.05 -18.87 -16.48
CA LEU A 169 -9.02 -18.22 -15.59
C LEU A 169 -10.47 -18.41 -16.02
N HIS A 170 -10.69 -19.13 -17.13
CA HIS A 170 -12.02 -19.39 -17.70
C HIS A 170 -12.81 -18.11 -18.03
N VAL A 171 -12.08 -17.04 -18.42
CA VAL A 171 -12.72 -15.83 -18.95
C VAL A 171 -13.46 -16.19 -20.23
N GLN A 172 -14.72 -15.78 -20.34
CA GLN A 172 -15.54 -16.07 -21.51
C GLN A 172 -15.02 -15.33 -22.75
N GLU A 173 -14.89 -16.06 -23.85
CA GLU A 173 -14.45 -15.50 -25.13
C GLU A 173 -15.40 -14.41 -25.61
N SER A 174 -16.71 -14.56 -25.39
CA SER A 174 -17.74 -13.56 -25.67
C SER A 174 -17.52 -12.24 -24.91
N ALA A 175 -17.05 -12.29 -23.66
CA ALA A 175 -16.74 -11.09 -22.90
C ALA A 175 -15.51 -10.36 -23.46
N LEU A 176 -14.47 -11.11 -23.87
CA LEU A 176 -13.29 -10.54 -24.51
C LEU A 176 -13.61 -9.90 -25.87
N HIS A 177 -14.50 -10.51 -26.66
CA HIS A 177 -14.92 -9.96 -27.94
C HIS A 177 -15.87 -8.76 -27.80
N GLY A 178 -16.81 -8.81 -26.83
CA GLY A 178 -17.81 -7.77 -26.66
C GLY A 178 -17.28 -6.52 -25.94
N TYR A 179 -16.48 -6.71 -24.89
CA TYR A 179 -16.03 -5.62 -24.01
C TYR A 179 -14.55 -5.33 -24.12
N GLY A 180 -13.78 -6.24 -24.70
CA GLY A 180 -12.32 -6.17 -24.79
C GLY A 180 -11.62 -6.58 -23.49
N ALA A 181 -10.32 -6.87 -23.58
CA ALA A 181 -9.52 -7.37 -22.46
C ALA A 181 -9.42 -6.38 -21.27
N VAL A 182 -9.54 -5.08 -21.53
CA VAL A 182 -9.50 -4.01 -20.53
C VAL A 182 -10.92 -3.52 -20.31
N SER A 183 -11.66 -4.21 -19.45
CA SER A 183 -13.06 -3.93 -19.10
C SER A 183 -13.39 -4.48 -17.72
N GLN A 184 -14.47 -3.97 -17.14
CA GLN A 184 -14.99 -4.44 -15.86
C GLN A 184 -15.36 -5.93 -15.94
N GLU A 185 -16.08 -6.33 -16.97
CA GLU A 185 -16.60 -7.70 -17.16
C GLU A 185 -15.46 -8.71 -17.23
N VAL A 186 -14.35 -8.36 -17.86
CA VAL A 186 -13.19 -9.24 -18.00
C VAL A 186 -12.39 -9.31 -16.70
N VAL A 187 -12.15 -8.19 -16.04
CA VAL A 187 -11.35 -8.19 -14.80
C VAL A 187 -12.08 -8.88 -13.65
N GLU A 188 -13.41 -8.78 -13.58
CA GLU A 188 -14.23 -9.53 -12.61
C GLU A 188 -14.14 -11.04 -12.84
N GLN A 189 -14.25 -11.49 -14.09
CA GLN A 189 -14.09 -12.91 -14.44
C GLN A 189 -12.66 -13.40 -14.13
N MET A 190 -11.64 -12.56 -14.34
CA MET A 190 -10.26 -12.90 -13.97
C MET A 190 -10.12 -13.09 -12.44
N ALA A 191 -10.71 -12.21 -11.64
CA ALA A 191 -10.67 -12.29 -10.18
C ALA A 191 -11.40 -13.53 -9.67
N ILE A 192 -12.60 -13.81 -10.20
CA ILE A 192 -13.35 -15.04 -9.89
C ILE A 192 -12.56 -16.29 -10.32
N GLY A 193 -11.97 -16.25 -11.50
CA GLY A 193 -11.20 -17.35 -12.08
C GLY A 193 -10.00 -17.74 -11.21
N VAL A 194 -9.19 -16.76 -10.77
CA VAL A 194 -8.01 -17.02 -9.95
C VAL A 194 -8.40 -17.48 -8.54
N LYS A 195 -9.43 -16.87 -7.94
CA LYS A 195 -9.99 -17.28 -6.66
C LYS A 195 -10.39 -18.77 -6.67
N ARG A 196 -11.14 -19.17 -7.68
CA ARG A 196 -11.57 -20.57 -7.85
C ARG A 196 -10.40 -21.51 -8.13
N LYS A 197 -9.48 -21.10 -9.00
CA LYS A 197 -8.34 -21.91 -9.42
C LYS A 197 -7.40 -22.26 -8.26
N LEU A 198 -7.16 -21.29 -7.38
CA LEU A 198 -6.24 -21.42 -6.24
C LEU A 198 -6.98 -21.66 -4.91
N ASN A 199 -8.33 -21.74 -4.96
CA ASN A 199 -9.18 -22.01 -3.80
C ASN A 199 -8.93 -21.06 -2.63
N THR A 200 -8.93 -19.74 -2.92
CA THR A 200 -8.69 -18.68 -1.94
C THR A 200 -9.98 -17.98 -1.52
N ASP A 201 -9.94 -17.24 -0.41
CA ASP A 201 -11.07 -16.42 0.07
C ASP A 201 -11.22 -15.15 -0.75
N TYR A 202 -10.10 -14.56 -1.19
CA TYR A 202 -10.05 -13.38 -2.03
C TYR A 202 -9.37 -13.66 -3.37
N GLY A 203 -9.91 -13.09 -4.42
CA GLY A 203 -9.28 -13.05 -5.75
C GLY A 203 -9.12 -11.60 -6.20
N LEU A 204 -7.89 -11.16 -6.42
CA LEU A 204 -7.58 -9.83 -6.95
C LEU A 204 -7.16 -9.94 -8.41
N ALA A 205 -7.71 -9.10 -9.28
CA ALA A 205 -7.30 -9.06 -10.67
C ALA A 205 -6.98 -7.65 -11.17
N THR A 206 -6.03 -7.57 -12.10
CA THR A 206 -5.62 -6.33 -12.77
C THR A 206 -5.65 -6.50 -14.28
N SER A 207 -6.25 -5.55 -14.99
CA SER A 207 -6.17 -5.44 -16.45
C SER A 207 -6.07 -3.98 -16.85
N GLY A 208 -5.26 -3.64 -17.87
CA GLY A 208 -5.08 -2.24 -18.23
C GLY A 208 -4.19 -2.02 -19.43
N ILE A 209 -4.12 -0.75 -19.86
CA ILE A 209 -3.29 -0.24 -20.93
C ILE A 209 -2.18 0.61 -20.30
N ALA A 210 -1.04 -0.02 -20.01
CA ALA A 210 0.09 0.66 -19.36
C ALA A 210 0.83 1.65 -20.28
N GLY A 211 0.64 1.53 -21.62
CA GLY A 211 1.34 2.37 -22.60
C GLY A 211 2.77 1.90 -22.92
N PRO A 212 3.54 2.69 -23.70
CA PRO A 212 3.18 3.99 -24.28
C PRO A 212 2.18 3.93 -25.44
N THR A 213 1.87 2.74 -25.97
CA THR A 213 0.95 2.50 -27.09
C THR A 213 -0.25 1.66 -26.66
N GLY A 214 -1.21 1.42 -27.57
CA GLY A 214 -2.36 0.53 -27.35
C GLY A 214 -3.61 1.21 -26.79
N GLY A 215 -3.55 2.51 -26.51
CA GLY A 215 -4.74 3.29 -26.13
C GLY A 215 -5.63 3.64 -27.32
N THR A 216 -6.92 3.82 -27.06
CA THR A 216 -7.93 4.35 -27.98
C THR A 216 -8.58 5.60 -27.37
N ALA A 217 -9.43 6.30 -28.12
CA ALA A 217 -10.17 7.44 -27.60
C ALA A 217 -11.12 7.04 -26.44
N GLU A 218 -11.67 5.84 -26.48
CA GLU A 218 -12.56 5.31 -25.44
C GLU A 218 -11.80 4.72 -24.25
N LYS A 219 -10.61 4.15 -24.49
CA LYS A 219 -9.72 3.56 -23.48
C LYS A 219 -8.31 4.07 -23.67
N PRO A 220 -8.01 5.28 -23.19
CA PRO A 220 -6.67 5.88 -23.33
C PRO A 220 -5.61 5.11 -22.57
N VAL A 221 -4.34 5.38 -22.89
CA VAL A 221 -3.19 4.91 -22.08
C VAL A 221 -3.39 5.37 -20.64
N GLY A 222 -3.14 4.48 -19.68
CA GLY A 222 -3.41 4.69 -18.25
C GLY A 222 -4.76 4.16 -17.79
N THR A 223 -5.62 3.66 -18.70
CA THR A 223 -6.86 2.97 -18.30
C THR A 223 -6.51 1.66 -17.59
N ILE A 224 -6.91 1.53 -16.33
CA ILE A 224 -6.69 0.35 -15.49
C ILE A 224 -8.00 -0.07 -14.84
N TRP A 225 -8.29 -1.34 -14.91
CA TRP A 225 -9.38 -1.99 -14.18
C TRP A 225 -8.79 -2.88 -13.09
N LEU A 226 -9.37 -2.77 -11.91
CA LEU A 226 -9.04 -3.55 -10.73
C LEU A 226 -10.32 -4.22 -10.23
N SER A 227 -10.25 -5.50 -9.88
CA SER A 227 -11.37 -6.21 -9.27
C SER A 227 -10.87 -7.02 -8.08
N LEU A 228 -11.55 -6.87 -6.95
CA LEU A 228 -11.36 -7.69 -5.76
C LEU A 228 -12.66 -8.44 -5.49
N ILE A 229 -12.64 -9.77 -5.53
CA ILE A 229 -13.79 -10.64 -5.26
C ILE A 229 -13.53 -11.41 -3.97
N HIS A 230 -14.47 -11.30 -3.05
CA HIS A 230 -14.43 -12.00 -1.76
C HIS A 230 -15.51 -13.10 -1.69
N ILE A 231 -16.75 -12.83 -2.16
CA ILE A 231 -17.83 -13.80 -2.22
C ILE A 231 -18.08 -14.18 -3.68
N SER A 232 -18.09 -15.47 -4.01
CA SER A 232 -18.73 -15.93 -5.22
C SER A 232 -20.17 -16.23 -4.86
N GLU A 233 -21.11 -15.34 -5.15
CA GLU A 233 -22.52 -15.70 -5.10
C GLU A 233 -22.75 -16.93 -6.00
N PRO A 234 -23.44 -18.00 -5.50
CA PRO A 234 -23.87 -19.03 -6.38
C PRO A 234 -24.81 -18.39 -7.39
N THR A 235 -24.44 -18.43 -8.67
CA THR A 235 -25.34 -18.09 -9.77
C THR A 235 -26.64 -18.86 -9.57
N ARG A 236 -27.69 -18.19 -9.12
CA ARG A 236 -29.05 -18.72 -9.19
C ARG A 236 -29.34 -18.91 -10.68
N HIS A 237 -29.21 -20.14 -11.15
CA HIS A 237 -29.87 -20.51 -12.38
C HIS A 237 -31.36 -20.36 -12.10
N ALA A 238 -31.98 -19.30 -12.66
CA ALA A 238 -33.41 -19.23 -12.78
C ALA A 238 -33.83 -20.38 -13.70
N SER A 239 -34.48 -21.36 -13.12
CA SER A 239 -35.22 -22.40 -13.82
C SER A 239 -36.56 -21.85 -14.32
#